data_84fb38df4e4c8586208f22fc1f5a78bb
#
_entry.id   84fb38df4e4c8586208f22fc1f5a78bb
#
_cell.length_a   1.000
_cell.length_b   1.000
_cell.length_c   1.000
_cell.angle_alpha   90.00
_cell.angle_beta   90.00
_cell.angle_gamma   90.00
#
_symmetry.space_group_name_H-M   'P 1'
#
loop_
_entity.id
_entity.type
_entity.pdbx_description
1 polymer ?
#
loop_
_entity_poly.entity_id
_entity_poly.type
_entity_poly.pdbx_seq_one_letter_code
_entity_poly.pdbx_strand_id
1 'polypeptide(L)'
;MEDGHRVTEILQTRLHALNDLHLTLKHAHWNVVGPEFISVHEMLDPQVDEVRAWADLVAERIATMGVAPKGTPGAIVTGRTWDDYPLNRASSLAHISALNDVYTDLVKDFRTAIAESAKVDPVSEDILVEITRGLELFQWFLRSFITKSDGSLAPVTD
;
A
#
# COMPACT_ATOMS: atom_id res chain seq x y z
N MET A 1 10.68 19.87 19.32
CA MET A 1 11.69 19.38 18.34
C MET A 1 11.68 17.85 18.27
N GLU A 2 11.64 17.14 19.38
CA GLU A 2 11.66 15.67 19.43
C GLU A 2 10.41 15.04 18.79
N ASP A 3 9.22 15.57 19.07
CA ASP A 3 7.94 15.09 18.53
C ASP A 3 7.84 15.27 17.00
N GLY A 4 8.37 16.36 16.45
CA GLY A 4 8.40 16.60 15.00
C GLY A 4 9.28 15.60 14.25
N HIS A 5 10.43 15.23 14.83
CA HIS A 5 11.31 14.20 14.26
C HIS A 5 10.62 12.81 14.26
N ARG A 6 9.94 12.46 15.34
CA ARG A 6 9.23 11.19 15.45
C ARG A 6 8.14 11.05 14.38
N VAL A 7 7.35 12.09 14.15
CA VAL A 7 6.30 12.08 13.12
C VAL A 7 6.89 11.94 11.72
N THR A 8 7.98 12.66 11.41
CA THR A 8 8.63 12.54 10.10
C THR A 8 9.24 11.17 9.85
N GLU A 9 9.72 10.46 10.86
CA GLU A 9 10.17 9.06 10.76
C GLU A 9 9.01 8.11 10.48
N ILE A 10 7.86 8.30 11.16
CA ILE A 10 6.63 7.55 10.90
C ILE A 10 6.20 7.75 9.45
N LEU A 11 6.13 8.98 8.97
CA LEU A 11 5.75 9.33 7.61
C LEU A 11 6.74 8.79 6.57
N GLN A 12 8.05 8.84 6.87
CA GLN A 12 9.08 8.33 5.95
C GLN A 12 8.93 6.82 5.69
N THR A 13 8.61 6.05 6.72
CA THR A 13 8.33 4.61 6.56
C THR A 13 7.08 4.38 5.70
N ARG A 14 6.04 5.19 5.87
CA ARG A 14 4.82 5.13 5.04
C ARG A 14 5.09 5.55 3.60
N LEU A 15 5.96 6.53 3.37
CA LEU A 15 6.41 6.92 2.03
C LEU A 15 7.11 5.75 1.31
N HIS A 16 8.00 5.02 1.99
CA HIS A 16 8.62 3.82 1.43
C HIS A 16 7.58 2.77 1.08
N ALA A 17 6.61 2.52 1.96
CA ALA A 17 5.56 1.53 1.76
C ALA A 17 4.63 1.88 0.57
N LEU A 18 4.25 3.14 0.40
CA LEU A 18 3.43 3.58 -0.73
C LEU A 18 4.19 3.51 -2.06
N ASN A 19 5.47 3.90 -2.07
CA ASN A 19 6.30 3.78 -3.26
C ASN A 19 6.52 2.31 -3.67
N ASP A 20 6.74 1.43 -2.71
CA ASP A 20 6.84 -0.01 -2.96
C ASP A 20 5.50 -0.58 -3.44
N LEU A 21 4.37 -0.17 -2.85
CA LEU A 21 3.04 -0.65 -3.22
C LEU A 21 2.70 -0.31 -4.68
N HIS A 22 2.90 0.93 -5.15
CA HIS A 22 2.55 1.25 -6.52
C HIS A 22 3.39 0.48 -7.55
N LEU A 23 4.68 0.21 -7.24
CA LEU A 23 5.54 -0.65 -8.07
C LEU A 23 5.05 -2.09 -8.04
N THR A 24 4.68 -2.62 -6.89
CA THR A 24 4.12 -3.95 -6.71
C THR A 24 2.81 -4.13 -7.49
N LEU A 25 1.91 -3.15 -7.41
CA LEU A 25 0.65 -3.16 -8.17
C LEU A 25 0.90 -3.19 -9.69
N LYS A 26 1.85 -2.39 -10.19
CA LYS A 26 2.22 -2.41 -11.61
C LYS A 26 2.90 -3.71 -12.01
N HIS A 27 3.74 -4.28 -11.15
CA HIS A 27 4.33 -5.58 -11.38
C HIS A 27 3.24 -6.67 -11.51
N ALA A 28 2.26 -6.71 -10.63
CA ALA A 28 1.12 -7.62 -10.71
C ALA A 28 0.28 -7.36 -11.98
N HIS A 29 -0.02 -6.09 -12.29
CA HIS A 29 -0.75 -5.66 -13.50
C HIS A 29 -0.09 -6.19 -14.81
N TRP A 30 1.24 -6.19 -14.89
CA TRP A 30 1.96 -6.71 -16.05
C TRP A 30 2.06 -8.24 -16.09
N ASN A 31 1.92 -8.92 -14.96
CA ASN A 31 2.20 -10.35 -14.81
C ASN A 31 0.97 -11.23 -14.62
N VAL A 32 -0.22 -10.65 -14.43
CA VAL A 32 -1.47 -11.41 -14.34
C VAL A 32 -1.84 -12.04 -15.70
N VAL A 33 -2.27 -13.30 -15.68
CA VAL A 33 -2.71 -14.05 -16.86
C VAL A 33 -3.96 -14.87 -16.53
N GLY A 34 -4.63 -15.38 -17.58
CA GLY A 34 -5.76 -16.30 -17.45
C GLY A 34 -7.12 -15.66 -17.75
N PRO A 35 -8.23 -16.38 -17.51
CA PRO A 35 -9.58 -15.95 -17.92
C PRO A 35 -10.01 -14.59 -17.37
N GLU A 36 -9.61 -14.28 -16.13
CA GLU A 36 -9.97 -13.02 -15.44
C GLU A 36 -8.90 -11.91 -15.62
N PHE A 37 -7.99 -12.10 -16.59
CA PHE A 37 -6.87 -11.19 -16.84
C PHE A 37 -7.31 -9.72 -16.92
N ILE A 38 -8.26 -9.40 -17.80
CA ILE A 38 -8.60 -8.01 -18.08
C ILE A 38 -9.24 -7.31 -16.88
N SER A 39 -10.06 -8.03 -16.11
CA SER A 39 -10.71 -7.49 -14.91
C SER A 39 -9.69 -7.09 -13.84
N VAL A 40 -8.69 -7.94 -13.60
CA VAL A 40 -7.65 -7.66 -12.62
C VAL A 40 -6.67 -6.61 -13.12
N HIS A 41 -6.23 -6.73 -14.37
CA HIS A 41 -5.34 -5.78 -15.01
C HIS A 41 -5.89 -4.34 -14.95
N GLU A 42 -7.16 -4.14 -15.34
CA GLU A 42 -7.79 -2.82 -15.31
C GLU A 42 -8.11 -2.33 -13.89
N MET A 43 -8.45 -3.24 -12.96
CA MET A 43 -8.74 -2.88 -11.57
C MET A 43 -7.51 -2.29 -10.85
N LEU A 44 -6.30 -2.72 -11.22
CA LEU A 44 -5.08 -2.29 -10.53
C LEU A 44 -4.62 -0.88 -10.94
N ASP A 45 -4.91 -0.41 -12.15
CA ASP A 45 -4.43 0.90 -12.63
C ASP A 45 -4.94 2.09 -11.79
N PRO A 46 -6.24 2.22 -11.48
CA PRO A 46 -6.71 3.28 -10.60
C PRO A 46 -6.09 3.22 -9.19
N GLN A 47 -5.78 2.03 -8.70
CA GLN A 47 -5.09 1.87 -7.42
C GLN A 47 -3.65 2.40 -7.48
N VAL A 48 -2.93 2.14 -8.58
CA VAL A 48 -1.58 2.68 -8.79
C VAL A 48 -1.60 4.21 -8.78
N ASP A 49 -2.54 4.82 -9.49
CA ASP A 49 -2.63 6.27 -9.59
C ASP A 49 -2.92 6.91 -8.23
N GLU A 50 -3.83 6.35 -7.46
CA GLU A 50 -4.18 6.84 -6.14
C GLU A 50 -3.03 6.65 -5.13
N VAL A 51 -2.38 5.49 -5.14
CA VAL A 51 -1.21 5.22 -4.26
C VAL A 51 -0.06 6.17 -4.55
N ARG A 52 0.16 6.53 -5.82
CA ARG A 52 1.16 7.54 -6.20
C ARG A 52 0.80 8.93 -5.67
N ALA A 53 -0.48 9.32 -5.73
CA ALA A 53 -0.94 10.57 -5.17
C ALA A 53 -0.78 10.59 -3.64
N TRP A 54 -1.04 9.50 -2.95
CA TRP A 54 -0.79 9.40 -1.50
C TRP A 54 0.69 9.46 -1.15
N ALA A 55 1.56 8.87 -1.97
CA ALA A 55 3.01 8.97 -1.76
C ALA A 55 3.48 10.43 -1.87
N ASP A 56 2.95 11.18 -2.83
CA ASP A 56 3.23 12.61 -3.00
C ASP A 56 2.75 13.41 -1.78
N LEU A 57 1.52 13.20 -1.34
CA LEU A 57 0.95 13.84 -0.16
C LEU A 57 1.78 13.62 1.10
N VAL A 58 2.24 12.38 1.34
CA VAL A 58 3.12 12.05 2.48
C VAL A 58 4.49 12.72 2.35
N ALA A 59 5.08 12.69 1.15
CA ALA A 59 6.39 13.31 0.90
C ALA A 59 6.32 14.83 1.12
N GLU A 60 5.29 15.49 0.60
CA GLU A 60 5.07 16.93 0.80
C GLU A 60 4.82 17.27 2.28
N ARG A 61 4.11 16.41 3.02
CA ARG A 61 3.96 16.58 4.47
C ARG A 61 5.29 16.54 5.20
N ILE A 62 6.18 15.59 4.89
CA ILE A 62 7.55 15.52 5.44
C ILE A 62 8.31 16.81 5.12
N ALA A 63 8.25 17.27 3.88
CA ALA A 63 8.91 18.50 3.44
C ALA A 63 8.38 19.75 4.15
N THR A 64 7.06 19.87 4.35
CA THR A 64 6.46 21.00 5.08
C THR A 64 6.84 21.01 6.56
N MET A 65 7.21 19.87 7.13
CA MET A 65 7.77 19.76 8.50
C MET A 65 9.27 20.08 8.56
N GLY A 66 9.90 20.50 7.45
CA GLY A 66 11.30 20.90 7.39
C GLY A 66 12.31 19.77 7.26
N VAL A 67 11.86 18.57 6.91
CA VAL A 67 12.71 17.38 6.70
C VAL A 67 12.71 17.00 5.23
N ALA A 68 13.85 16.58 4.70
CA ALA A 68 13.95 16.10 3.32
C ALA A 68 13.37 14.67 3.16
N PRO A 69 12.28 14.46 2.41
CA PRO A 69 11.74 13.13 2.16
C PRO A 69 12.70 12.31 1.28
N LYS A 70 12.84 11.03 1.61
CA LYS A 70 13.69 10.09 0.88
C LYS A 70 12.82 9.19 0.01
N GLY A 71 12.79 9.45 -1.31
CA GLY A 71 11.90 8.77 -2.27
C GLY A 71 12.63 8.03 -3.40
N THR A 72 13.95 7.90 -3.36
CA THR A 72 14.71 7.19 -4.41
C THR A 72 14.56 5.68 -4.27
N PRO A 73 14.72 4.89 -5.36
CA PRO A 73 14.66 3.42 -5.28
C PRO A 73 15.61 2.82 -4.24
N GLY A 74 16.84 3.33 -4.14
CA GLY A 74 17.79 2.90 -3.13
C GLY A 74 17.32 3.17 -1.70
N ALA A 75 16.65 4.28 -1.46
CA ALA A 75 16.08 4.59 -0.15
C ALA A 75 14.96 3.63 0.23
N ILE A 76 14.11 3.23 -0.73
CA ILE A 76 13.04 2.24 -0.50
C ILE A 76 13.67 0.89 -0.11
N VAL A 77 14.62 0.40 -0.89
CA VAL A 77 15.29 -0.89 -0.63
C VAL A 77 16.00 -0.90 0.73
N THR A 78 16.66 0.19 1.10
CA THR A 78 17.36 0.30 2.37
C THR A 78 16.41 0.46 3.57
N GLY A 79 15.28 1.17 3.38
CA GLY A 79 14.38 1.53 4.46
C GLY A 79 13.22 0.57 4.70
N ARG A 80 12.92 -0.32 3.76
CA ARG A 80 11.84 -1.30 3.92
C ARG A 80 12.26 -2.46 4.82
N THR A 81 11.30 -3.03 5.55
CA THR A 81 11.47 -4.18 6.46
C THR A 81 10.69 -5.42 6.00
N TRP A 82 10.14 -5.38 4.80
CA TRP A 82 9.37 -6.46 4.16
C TRP A 82 10.08 -6.95 2.90
N ASP A 83 9.76 -8.18 2.50
CA ASP A 83 10.32 -8.83 1.32
C ASP A 83 9.70 -8.32 0.01
N ASP A 84 10.36 -8.62 -1.11
CA ASP A 84 9.80 -8.39 -2.43
C ASP A 84 8.51 -9.20 -2.64
N TYR A 85 7.65 -8.68 -3.50
CA TYR A 85 6.44 -9.37 -3.93
C TYR A 85 6.80 -10.73 -4.57
N PRO A 86 6.17 -11.84 -4.14
CA PRO A 86 6.69 -13.19 -4.43
C PRO A 86 6.34 -13.72 -5.84
N LEU A 87 5.38 -13.12 -6.55
CA LEU A 87 4.86 -13.65 -7.81
C LEU A 87 5.41 -12.89 -9.02
N ASN A 88 5.71 -13.67 -10.07
CA ASN A 88 5.89 -13.18 -11.43
C ASN A 88 4.62 -13.51 -12.23
N ARG A 89 4.73 -14.16 -13.42
CA ARG A 89 3.55 -14.56 -14.21
C ARG A 89 2.73 -15.59 -13.42
N ALA A 90 1.49 -15.24 -13.10
CA ALA A 90 0.58 -16.08 -12.33
C ALA A 90 -0.89 -15.79 -12.65
N SER A 91 -1.78 -16.65 -12.18
CA SER A 91 -3.23 -16.47 -12.34
C SER A 91 -3.75 -15.24 -11.60
N SER A 92 -4.92 -14.75 -12.04
CA SER A 92 -5.63 -13.67 -11.37
C SER A 92 -5.86 -13.95 -9.89
N LEU A 93 -6.29 -15.17 -9.56
CA LEU A 93 -6.56 -15.56 -8.18
C LEU A 93 -5.29 -15.54 -7.31
N ALA A 94 -4.17 -16.03 -7.85
CA ALA A 94 -2.88 -16.01 -7.14
C ALA A 94 -2.42 -14.58 -6.85
N HIS A 95 -2.48 -13.68 -7.86
CA HIS A 95 -2.13 -12.27 -7.66
C HIS A 95 -3.05 -11.57 -6.67
N ILE A 96 -4.36 -11.77 -6.77
CA ILE A 96 -5.32 -11.16 -5.84
C ILE A 96 -5.07 -11.62 -4.40
N SER A 97 -4.81 -12.92 -4.19
CA SER A 97 -4.48 -13.44 -2.85
C SER A 97 -3.20 -12.83 -2.29
N ALA A 98 -2.12 -12.82 -3.08
CA ALA A 98 -0.85 -12.22 -2.66
C ALA A 98 -0.96 -10.70 -2.40
N LEU A 99 -1.69 -9.98 -3.23
CA LEU A 99 -1.96 -8.54 -3.02
C LEU A 99 -2.81 -8.29 -1.78
N ASN A 100 -3.80 -9.16 -1.49
CA ASN A 100 -4.58 -9.05 -0.26
C ASN A 100 -3.71 -9.18 1.00
N ASP A 101 -2.70 -10.04 0.98
CA ASP A 101 -1.72 -10.16 2.08
C ASP A 101 -0.89 -8.87 2.21
N VAL A 102 -0.41 -8.32 1.09
CA VAL A 102 0.30 -7.02 1.07
C VAL A 102 -0.57 -5.91 1.69
N TYR A 103 -1.84 -5.81 1.28
CA TYR A 103 -2.77 -4.81 1.84
C TYR A 103 -3.06 -5.05 3.32
N THR A 104 -3.14 -6.30 3.76
CA THR A 104 -3.37 -6.65 5.18
C THR A 104 -2.26 -6.10 6.07
N ASP A 105 -1.02 -6.34 5.69
CA ASP A 105 0.14 -5.86 6.44
C ASP A 105 0.23 -4.33 6.39
N LEU A 106 0.01 -3.75 5.22
CA LEU A 106 0.06 -2.31 5.03
C LEU A 106 -1.00 -1.56 5.85
N VAL A 107 -2.25 -2.02 5.82
CA VAL A 107 -3.35 -1.44 6.61
C VAL A 107 -3.05 -1.52 8.10
N LYS A 108 -2.52 -2.64 8.58
CA LYS A 108 -2.09 -2.80 9.98
C LYS A 108 -1.02 -1.77 10.36
N ASP A 109 -0.02 -1.59 9.51
CA ASP A 109 1.07 -0.63 9.75
C ASP A 109 0.58 0.82 9.71
N PHE A 110 -0.32 1.15 8.80
CA PHE A 110 -0.92 2.48 8.74
C PHE A 110 -1.79 2.77 9.97
N ARG A 111 -2.57 1.81 10.46
CA ARG A 111 -3.35 1.97 11.70
C ARG A 111 -2.45 2.17 12.93
N THR A 112 -1.30 1.53 12.98
CA THR A 112 -0.29 1.78 14.02
C THR A 112 0.26 3.21 13.91
N ALA A 113 0.60 3.66 12.70
CA ALA A 113 1.08 5.01 12.44
C ALA A 113 0.05 6.09 12.82
N ILE A 114 -1.24 5.86 12.55
CA ILE A 114 -2.34 6.74 12.99
C ILE A 114 -2.32 6.88 14.51
N ALA A 115 -2.30 5.76 15.25
CA ALA A 115 -2.34 5.79 16.72
C ALA A 115 -1.12 6.49 17.35
N GLU A 116 0.04 6.45 16.68
CA GLU A 116 1.24 7.15 17.11
C GLU A 116 1.20 8.64 16.77
N SER A 117 0.77 8.98 15.54
CA SER A 117 0.69 10.37 15.06
C SER A 117 -0.39 11.17 15.79
N ALA A 118 -1.51 10.56 16.16
CA ALA A 118 -2.60 11.18 16.90
C ALA A 118 -2.16 11.89 18.20
N LYS A 119 -1.07 11.42 18.79
CA LYS A 119 -0.55 11.95 20.07
C LYS A 119 0.25 13.24 19.91
N VAL A 120 0.76 13.49 18.71
CA VAL A 120 1.79 14.53 18.49
C VAL A 120 1.49 15.47 17.32
N ASP A 121 0.78 15.01 16.28
CA ASP A 121 0.47 15.82 15.10
C ASP A 121 -0.84 15.41 14.41
N PRO A 122 -1.96 16.06 14.76
CA PRO A 122 -3.27 15.75 14.18
C PRO A 122 -3.35 15.94 12.65
N VAL A 123 -2.51 16.79 12.07
CA VAL A 123 -2.51 17.01 10.60
C VAL A 123 -1.92 15.81 9.88
N SER A 124 -0.84 15.25 10.39
CA SER A 124 -0.28 14.00 9.85
C SER A 124 -1.18 12.80 10.13
N GLU A 125 -1.85 12.75 11.29
CA GLU A 125 -2.88 11.76 11.57
C GLU A 125 -3.98 11.76 10.53
N ASP A 126 -4.54 12.94 10.20
CA ASP A 126 -5.63 13.09 9.23
C ASP A 126 -5.23 12.55 7.84
N ILE A 127 -4.03 12.86 7.37
CA ILE A 127 -3.47 12.31 6.12
C ILE A 127 -3.41 10.79 6.17
N LEU A 128 -2.92 10.21 7.26
CA LEU A 128 -2.82 8.76 7.40
C LEU A 128 -4.19 8.09 7.49
N VAL A 129 -5.18 8.73 8.10
CA VAL A 129 -6.58 8.27 8.14
C VAL A 129 -7.20 8.26 6.75
N GLU A 130 -7.01 9.33 5.96
CA GLU A 130 -7.49 9.39 4.57
C GLU A 130 -6.90 8.25 3.73
N ILE A 131 -5.59 8.05 3.79
CA ILE A 131 -4.90 6.99 3.05
C ILE A 131 -5.37 5.61 3.49
N THR A 132 -5.49 5.37 4.78
CA THR A 132 -5.92 4.07 5.33
C THR A 132 -7.32 3.72 4.86
N ARG A 133 -8.24 4.67 4.83
CA ARG A 133 -9.60 4.49 4.32
C ARG A 133 -9.60 4.05 2.85
N GLY A 134 -8.72 4.62 2.02
CA GLY A 134 -8.55 4.23 0.63
C GLY A 134 -7.92 2.84 0.47
N LEU A 135 -6.90 2.53 1.27
CA LEU A 135 -6.27 1.19 1.27
C LEU A 135 -7.27 0.09 1.66
N GLU A 136 -8.12 0.34 2.66
CA GLU A 136 -9.17 -0.60 3.07
C GLU A 136 -10.24 -0.79 2.00
N LEU A 137 -10.59 0.28 1.25
CA LEU A 137 -11.49 0.18 0.11
C LEU A 137 -10.90 -0.71 -0.99
N PHE A 138 -9.64 -0.51 -1.34
CA PHE A 138 -8.97 -1.33 -2.35
C PHE A 138 -8.81 -2.78 -1.89
N GLN A 139 -8.49 -3.01 -0.63
CA GLN A 139 -8.46 -4.36 -0.07
C GLN A 139 -9.84 -5.02 -0.14
N TRP A 140 -10.92 -4.29 0.09
CA TRP A 140 -12.27 -4.82 -0.08
C TRP A 140 -12.54 -5.27 -1.52
N PHE A 141 -12.07 -4.54 -2.53
CA PHE A 141 -12.18 -4.99 -3.94
C PHE A 141 -11.46 -6.32 -4.16
N LEU A 142 -10.23 -6.46 -3.66
CA LEU A 142 -9.48 -7.71 -3.75
C LEU A 142 -10.20 -8.87 -3.06
N ARG A 143 -10.64 -8.66 -1.82
CA ARG A 143 -11.38 -9.69 -1.06
C ARG A 143 -12.68 -10.09 -1.75
N SER A 144 -13.40 -9.14 -2.34
CA SER A 144 -14.63 -9.42 -3.09
C SER A 144 -14.38 -10.32 -4.29
N PHE A 145 -13.18 -10.26 -4.89
CA PHE A 145 -12.79 -11.12 -6.00
C PHE A 145 -12.55 -12.58 -5.58
N ILE A 146 -12.01 -12.80 -4.37
CA ILE A 146 -11.68 -14.13 -3.83
C ILE A 146 -12.74 -14.69 -2.89
N THR A 147 -13.77 -13.92 -2.54
CA THR A 147 -14.86 -14.38 -1.68
C THR A 147 -15.91 -15.10 -2.52
N LYS A 148 -16.25 -16.35 -2.17
CA LYS A 148 -17.34 -17.08 -2.77
C LYS A 148 -18.70 -16.52 -2.32
N SER A 149 -19.75 -16.90 -3.03
CA SER A 149 -21.13 -16.49 -2.70
C SER A 149 -21.60 -16.90 -1.30
N ASP A 150 -20.96 -17.91 -0.69
CA ASP A 150 -21.19 -18.34 0.69
C ASP A 150 -20.38 -17.60 1.74
N GLY A 151 -19.57 -16.61 1.32
CA GLY A 151 -18.70 -15.81 2.18
C GLY A 151 -17.35 -16.46 2.52
N SER A 152 -17.08 -17.68 2.09
CA SER A 152 -15.76 -18.31 2.24
C SER A 152 -14.77 -17.82 1.20
N LEU A 153 -13.45 -17.91 1.50
CA LEU A 153 -12.41 -17.59 0.52
C LEU A 153 -12.25 -18.73 -0.50
N ALA A 154 -12.03 -18.37 -1.76
CA ALA A 154 -11.67 -19.34 -2.79
C ALA A 154 -10.28 -19.92 -2.50
N PRO A 155 -10.08 -21.25 -2.64
CA PRO A 155 -8.74 -21.82 -2.54
C PRO A 155 -7.87 -21.29 -3.68
N VAL A 156 -6.63 -20.93 -3.36
CA VAL A 156 -5.63 -20.60 -4.38
C VAL A 156 -5.18 -21.93 -4.98
N THR A 157 -5.53 -22.14 -6.24
CA THR A 157 -5.03 -23.28 -7.04
C THR A 157 -3.93 -22.75 -7.95
N ASP A 158 -2.77 -23.40 -7.90
CA ASP A 158 -1.62 -23.12 -8.78
C ASP A 158 -1.97 -23.28 -10.26
#